data_b166831e81280a42e423b9418f0e5d10
#
_entry.id   b166831e81280a42e423b9418f0e5d10
#
_cell.length_a   1.000
_cell.length_b   1.000
_cell.length_c   1.000
_cell.angle_alpha   90.00
_cell.angle_beta   90.00
_cell.angle_gamma   90.00
#
_symmetry.space_group_name_H-M   'P 1'
#
loop_
_entity.id
_entity.type
_entity.pdbx_description
1 polymer ?
#
loop_
_entity_poly.entity_id
_entity_poly.type
_entity_poly.pdbx_seq_one_letter_code
_entity_poly.pdbx_strand_id
1 'polypeptide(L)'
;MGKVLVIQGAGMNMRGKAQLETFGPMTLGEMNEQIVGYAEELGMDVEMFHSNIEGEVINALYAAHDDDYEAGIINPAGYTTTTGPIKAAIAQ
;
A
#
# COMPACT_ATOMS: atom_id res chain seq x y z
N MET A 1 12.96 -5.02 15.33
CA MET A 1 11.56 -5.14 14.92
C MET A 1 11.44 -5.12 13.43
N GLY A 2 10.51 -5.88 12.89
CA GLY A 2 10.34 -6.02 11.49
C GLY A 2 9.83 -4.77 10.80
N LYS A 3 10.30 -4.56 9.58
CA LYS A 3 9.87 -3.45 8.74
C LYS A 3 8.88 -3.98 7.72
N VAL A 4 7.71 -3.35 7.63
CA VAL A 4 6.62 -3.77 6.75
C VAL A 4 6.28 -2.65 5.78
N LEU A 5 6.23 -2.96 4.50
CA LEU A 5 5.78 -2.03 3.48
C LEU A 5 4.29 -2.23 3.24
N VAL A 6 3.51 -1.15 3.36
CA VAL A 6 2.08 -1.17 3.04
C VAL A 6 1.85 -0.32 1.81
N ILE A 7 1.37 -0.94 0.74
CA ILE A 7 1.12 -0.28 -0.53
C ILE A 7 -0.37 -0.09 -0.74
N GLN A 8 -0.78 1.17 -0.95
CA GLN A 8 -2.13 1.54 -1.35
C GLN A 8 -2.11 1.83 -2.85
N GLY A 9 -2.86 1.05 -3.61
CA GLY A 9 -2.82 1.08 -5.06
C GLY A 9 -3.55 2.25 -5.71
N ALA A 10 -3.72 2.14 -7.02
CA ALA A 10 -4.28 3.21 -7.83
C ALA A 10 -5.69 3.58 -7.39
N GLY A 11 -5.94 4.86 -7.29
CA GLY A 11 -7.25 5.39 -6.92
C GLY A 11 -7.49 5.53 -5.43
N MET A 12 -6.61 5.00 -4.58
CA MET A 12 -6.80 5.09 -3.13
C MET A 12 -6.80 6.53 -2.62
N ASN A 13 -6.13 7.43 -3.33
CA ASN A 13 -6.15 8.86 -2.97
C ASN A 13 -7.54 9.49 -3.12
N MET A 14 -8.45 8.83 -3.81
CA MET A 14 -9.83 9.31 -3.96
C MET A 14 -10.77 8.82 -2.86
N ARG A 15 -10.32 7.98 -1.97
CA ARG A 15 -11.13 7.54 -0.83
C ARG A 15 -11.53 8.75 0.02
N GLY A 16 -12.80 8.80 0.40
CA GLY A 16 -13.37 9.92 1.14
C GLY A 16 -13.71 11.13 0.29
N LYS A 17 -13.42 11.08 -1.02
CA LYS A 17 -13.67 12.18 -1.96
C LYS A 17 -14.67 11.83 -3.05
N ALA A 18 -14.69 10.56 -3.48
CA ALA A 18 -15.56 10.08 -4.54
C ALA A 18 -16.15 8.74 -4.15
N GLN A 19 -17.31 8.41 -4.74
CA GLN A 19 -17.99 7.14 -4.51
C GLN A 19 -18.19 6.84 -3.02
N LEU A 20 -18.62 7.85 -2.28
CA LEU A 20 -18.76 7.74 -0.82
C LEU A 20 -19.74 6.64 -0.41
N GLU A 21 -20.78 6.40 -1.18
CA GLU A 21 -21.78 5.36 -0.90
C GLU A 21 -21.16 3.95 -0.97
N THR A 22 -20.18 3.77 -1.84
CA THR A 22 -19.54 2.47 -2.04
C THR A 22 -18.39 2.24 -1.06
N PHE A 23 -17.56 3.26 -0.86
CA PHE A 23 -16.30 3.12 -0.13
C PHE A 23 -16.27 3.86 1.21
N GLY A 24 -17.32 4.63 1.52
CA GLY A 24 -17.40 5.37 2.76
C GLY A 24 -16.61 6.68 2.74
N PRO A 25 -16.68 7.44 3.84
CA PRO A 25 -16.12 8.79 3.92
C PRO A 25 -14.66 8.85 4.38
N MET A 26 -14.06 7.72 4.77
CA MET A 26 -12.70 7.71 5.29
C MET A 26 -11.69 7.99 4.18
N THR A 27 -10.84 8.98 4.37
CA THR A 27 -9.78 9.32 3.41
C THR A 27 -8.61 8.37 3.51
N LEU A 28 -7.75 8.37 2.47
CA LEU A 28 -6.51 7.60 2.50
C LEU A 28 -5.63 8.01 3.69
N GLY A 29 -5.51 9.33 3.94
CA GLY A 29 -4.73 9.81 5.07
C GLY A 29 -5.22 9.26 6.39
N GLU A 30 -6.54 9.25 6.59
CA GLU A 30 -7.15 8.71 7.81
C GLU A 30 -6.90 7.20 7.94
N MET A 31 -7.02 6.45 6.84
CA MET A 31 -6.71 5.02 6.85
C MET A 31 -5.26 4.76 7.21
N ASN A 32 -4.34 5.52 6.62
CA ASN A 32 -2.91 5.38 6.89
C ASN A 32 -2.60 5.68 8.36
N GLU A 33 -3.22 6.69 8.95
CA GLU A 33 -3.05 7.00 10.37
C GLU A 33 -3.49 5.84 11.25
N GLN A 34 -4.61 5.20 10.92
CA GLN A 34 -5.08 4.03 11.67
C GLN A 34 -4.10 2.86 11.55
N ILE A 35 -3.59 2.59 10.36
CA ILE A 35 -2.65 1.51 10.14
C ILE A 35 -1.35 1.74 10.92
N VAL A 36 -0.83 2.96 10.88
CA VAL A 36 0.38 3.31 11.63
C VAL A 36 0.13 3.17 13.13
N GLY A 37 -1.05 3.59 13.62
CA GLY A 37 -1.42 3.44 15.03
C GLY A 37 -1.45 1.98 15.48
N TYR A 38 -2.03 1.10 14.68
CA TYR A 38 -2.04 -0.34 14.99
C TYR A 38 -0.62 -0.92 14.97
N ALA A 39 0.20 -0.49 14.02
CA ALA A 39 1.58 -0.95 13.94
C ALA A 39 2.38 -0.55 15.18
N GLU A 40 2.19 0.67 15.67
CA GLU A 40 2.84 1.13 16.90
C GLU A 40 2.42 0.27 18.10
N GLU A 41 1.14 -0.05 18.23
CA GLU A 41 0.65 -0.92 19.30
C GLU A 41 1.26 -2.30 19.25
N LEU A 42 1.54 -2.81 18.04
CA LEU A 42 2.13 -4.13 17.83
C LEU A 42 3.65 -4.12 17.85
N GLY A 43 4.27 -2.95 17.99
CA GLY A 43 5.74 -2.82 17.98
C GLY A 43 6.35 -3.04 16.61
N MET A 44 5.62 -2.74 15.53
CA MET A 44 6.09 -2.92 14.15
C MET A 44 6.42 -1.58 13.51
N ASP A 45 7.46 -1.58 12.67
CA ASP A 45 7.77 -0.46 11.81
C ASP A 45 7.02 -0.62 10.49
N VAL A 46 6.21 0.38 10.15
CA VAL A 46 5.43 0.37 8.92
C VAL A 46 5.79 1.56 8.06
N GLU A 47 6.04 1.30 6.79
CA GLU A 47 6.17 2.35 5.79
C GLU A 47 4.95 2.32 4.88
N MET A 48 4.27 3.45 4.77
CA MET A 48 3.09 3.60 3.91
C MET A 48 3.55 4.15 2.56
N PHE A 49 3.05 3.53 1.50
CA PHE A 49 3.34 3.97 0.13
C PHE A 49 2.06 3.98 -0.70
N HIS A 50 1.88 5.01 -1.49
CA HIS A 50 0.78 5.11 -2.43
C HIS A 50 1.28 5.68 -3.75
N SER A 51 0.80 5.11 -4.86
CA SER A 51 1.03 5.69 -6.19
C SER A 51 -0.08 5.27 -7.15
N ASN A 52 -0.42 6.17 -8.05
CA ASN A 52 -1.26 5.89 -9.20
C ASN A 52 -0.43 5.51 -10.43
N ILE A 53 0.87 5.39 -10.29
CA ILE A 53 1.80 5.03 -11.36
C ILE A 53 2.32 3.63 -11.09
N GLU A 54 1.96 2.68 -11.94
CA GLU A 54 2.30 1.27 -11.73
C GLU A 54 3.81 1.04 -11.57
N GLY A 55 4.61 1.72 -12.38
CA GLY A 55 6.07 1.58 -12.30
C GLY A 55 6.64 1.98 -10.95
N GLU A 56 6.04 2.97 -10.28
CA GLU A 56 6.46 3.36 -8.94
C GLU A 56 6.17 2.29 -7.91
N VAL A 57 5.04 1.59 -8.06
CA VAL A 57 4.70 0.47 -7.17
C VAL A 57 5.71 -0.67 -7.36
N ILE A 58 6.05 -0.97 -8.60
CA ILE A 58 7.04 -2.00 -8.93
C ILE A 58 8.39 -1.65 -8.31
N ASN A 59 8.83 -0.40 -8.47
CA ASN A 59 10.08 0.07 -7.90
C ASN A 59 10.08 0.00 -6.37
N ALA A 60 8.95 0.32 -5.74
CA ALA A 60 8.81 0.22 -4.28
C ALA A 60 8.97 -1.23 -3.80
N LEU A 61 8.40 -2.18 -4.55
CA LEU A 61 8.52 -3.61 -4.22
C LEU A 61 9.97 -4.08 -4.32
N TYR A 62 10.67 -3.70 -5.38
CA TYR A 62 12.08 -4.07 -5.53
C TYR A 62 12.96 -3.40 -4.47
N ALA A 63 12.70 -2.14 -4.15
CA ALA A 63 13.43 -1.45 -3.09
C ALA A 63 13.24 -2.14 -1.73
N ALA A 64 12.02 -2.59 -1.44
CA ALA A 64 11.74 -3.31 -0.20
C ALA A 64 12.51 -4.65 -0.14
N HIS A 65 12.63 -5.33 -1.27
CA HIS A 65 13.44 -6.55 -1.36
C HIS A 65 14.90 -6.24 -1.03
N ASP A 66 15.46 -5.18 -1.63
CA ASP A 66 16.86 -4.81 -1.43
C ASP A 66 17.14 -4.31 0.00
N ASP A 67 16.15 -3.70 0.63
CA ASP A 67 16.29 -3.13 1.97
C ASP A 67 15.85 -4.10 3.08
N ASP A 68 15.65 -5.36 2.74
CA ASP A 68 15.34 -6.44 3.68
C ASP A 68 14.08 -6.19 4.52
N TYR A 69 13.01 -5.71 3.90
CA TYR A 69 11.72 -5.64 4.56
C TYR A 69 11.24 -7.06 4.89
N GLU A 70 10.64 -7.25 6.05
CA GLU A 70 10.15 -8.56 6.46
C GLU A 70 8.89 -8.99 5.74
N ALA A 71 8.03 -8.03 5.38
CA ALA A 71 6.75 -8.33 4.77
C ALA A 71 6.24 -7.13 3.96
N GLY A 72 5.30 -7.44 3.09
CA GLY A 72 4.57 -6.42 2.36
C GLY A 72 3.08 -6.72 2.40
N ILE A 73 2.29 -5.67 2.51
CA ILE A 73 0.85 -5.73 2.40
C ILE A 73 0.45 -4.82 1.26
N ILE A 74 -0.30 -5.33 0.30
CA ILE A 74 -0.74 -4.52 -0.83
C ILE A 74 -2.27 -4.55 -0.95
N ASN A 75 -2.84 -3.35 -1.04
CA ASN A 75 -4.20 -3.17 -1.51
C ASN A 75 -4.09 -2.71 -2.96
N PRO A 76 -4.30 -3.59 -3.94
CA PRO A 76 -4.05 -3.24 -5.34
C PRO A 76 -5.04 -2.21 -5.88
N ALA A 77 -6.27 -2.16 -5.36
CA ALA A 77 -7.30 -1.23 -5.82
C ALA A 77 -7.39 -1.22 -7.35
N GLY A 78 -7.06 -0.10 -8.00
CA GLY A 78 -7.12 0.02 -9.45
C GLY A 78 -6.14 -0.88 -10.20
N TYR A 79 -5.15 -1.46 -9.54
CA TYR A 79 -4.21 -2.38 -10.18
C TYR A 79 -4.69 -3.83 -10.16
N THR A 80 -5.89 -4.10 -9.64
CA THR A 80 -6.42 -5.46 -9.51
C THR A 80 -6.48 -6.21 -10.84
N THR A 81 -6.74 -5.48 -11.93
CA THR A 81 -6.90 -6.07 -13.26
C THR A 81 -5.68 -5.91 -14.18
N THR A 82 -4.63 -5.23 -13.73
CA THR A 82 -3.47 -4.91 -14.59
C THR A 82 -2.19 -5.45 -13.99
N THR A 83 -2.07 -6.73 -13.79
CA THR A 83 -1.20 -7.20 -12.75
C THR A 83 0.03 -7.98 -13.19
N GLY A 84 0.30 -8.09 -14.49
CA GLY A 84 1.46 -8.85 -14.93
C GLY A 84 2.78 -8.38 -14.29
N PRO A 85 3.19 -7.13 -14.50
CA PRO A 85 4.44 -6.62 -13.94
C PRO A 85 4.45 -6.56 -12.41
N ILE A 86 3.33 -6.18 -11.79
CA ILE A 86 3.23 -6.14 -10.33
C ILE A 86 3.31 -7.54 -9.74
N LYS A 87 2.61 -8.51 -10.34
CA LYS A 87 2.71 -9.90 -9.89
C LYS A 87 4.13 -10.42 -9.96
N ALA A 88 4.84 -10.11 -11.04
CA ALA A 88 6.23 -10.53 -11.18
C ALA A 88 7.10 -9.93 -10.07
N ALA A 89 6.89 -8.66 -9.74
CA ALA A 89 7.62 -7.99 -8.68
C ALA A 89 7.34 -8.62 -7.31
N ILE A 90 6.08 -8.94 -7.04
CA ILE A 90 5.69 -9.58 -5.77
C ILE A 90 6.34 -10.96 -5.64
N ALA A 91 6.45 -11.69 -6.74
CA ALA A 91 7.03 -13.03 -6.73
C ALA A 91 8.53 -13.07 -6.45
N GLN A 92 9.23 -11.96 -6.63
CA GLN A 92 10.66 -11.88 -6.33
C GLN A 92 10.90 -11.80 -4.83
#